data_546ce4641af257a717d97d28008ea7f5
#
_entry.id   546ce4641af257a717d97d28008ea7f5
#
_cell.length_a   1.000
_cell.length_b   1.000
_cell.length_c   1.000
_cell.angle_alpha   90.00
_cell.angle_beta   90.00
_cell.angle_gamma   90.00
#
_symmetry.space_group_name_H-M   'P 1'
#
loop_
_entity.id
_entity.type
_entity.pdbx_description
1 polymer ?
#
loop_
_entity_poly.entity_id
_entity_poly.type
_entity_poly.pdbx_seq_one_letter_code
_entity_poly.pdbx_strand_id
1 'polypeptide(L)'
;MAEKKMATYQRLISAAEQELIANNGHMEISAIAKRANTSAGLTYHHFGSKTGLIAAVVDQFYEPLRALALGDSIPTNIEWREREKTRTKAIIDYFYNHPLAPLIAGRLAREPEVLDIERAHMEALLEAGARNIAQGQKLGIISPELNPNTTVAMLMGGLRLAIDQAILAKERPSNVELFEQLWNLTSNTLQLSPLSSVDTNKKPKQETI
;
A
#
# COMPACT_ATOMS: atom_id res chain seq x y z
N MET A 1 5.07 -20.42 -25.89
CA MET A 1 3.69 -19.87 -26.02
C MET A 1 3.25 -19.09 -24.77
N ALA A 2 3.44 -19.59 -23.58
CA ALA A 2 3.06 -18.93 -22.32
C ALA A 2 3.74 -17.56 -22.13
N GLU A 3 5.05 -17.48 -22.37
CA GLU A 3 5.84 -16.25 -22.23
C GLU A 3 5.37 -15.12 -23.17
N LYS A 4 5.06 -15.43 -24.42
CA LYS A 4 4.51 -14.46 -25.39
C LYS A 4 3.11 -13.97 -24.97
N LYS A 5 2.29 -14.85 -24.39
CA LYS A 5 0.97 -14.50 -23.85
C LYS A 5 1.10 -13.57 -22.64
N MET A 6 2.04 -13.85 -21.72
CA MET A 6 2.33 -13.01 -20.56
C MET A 6 2.84 -11.63 -20.99
N ALA A 7 3.78 -11.57 -21.94
CA ALA A 7 4.29 -10.31 -22.47
C ALA A 7 3.19 -9.45 -23.12
N THR A 8 2.21 -10.07 -23.80
CA THR A 8 1.07 -9.35 -24.39
C THR A 8 0.13 -8.83 -23.31
N TYR A 9 -0.16 -9.64 -22.29
CA TYR A 9 -0.96 -9.26 -21.13
C TYR A 9 -0.38 -8.02 -20.45
N GLN A 10 0.91 -8.00 -20.14
CA GLN A 10 1.58 -6.87 -19.49
C GLN A 10 1.58 -5.61 -20.37
N ARG A 11 1.78 -5.74 -21.69
CA ARG A 11 1.70 -4.59 -22.60
C ARG A 11 0.30 -3.97 -22.63
N LEU A 12 -0.74 -4.80 -22.59
CA LEU A 12 -2.13 -4.31 -22.54
C LEU A 12 -2.44 -3.58 -21.25
N ILE A 13 -1.99 -4.09 -20.10
CA ILE A 13 -2.17 -3.40 -18.80
C ILE A 13 -1.42 -2.06 -18.81
N SER A 14 -0.14 -2.04 -19.22
CA SER A 14 0.63 -0.80 -19.29
C SER A 14 0.01 0.22 -20.25
N ALA A 15 -0.50 -0.22 -21.41
CA ALA A 15 -1.21 0.66 -22.34
C ALA A 15 -2.52 1.19 -21.76
N ALA A 16 -3.26 0.38 -21.01
CA ALA A 16 -4.51 0.77 -20.35
C ALA A 16 -4.26 1.76 -19.22
N GLU A 17 -3.23 1.54 -18.42
CA GLU A 17 -2.81 2.48 -17.37
C GLU A 17 -2.49 3.85 -17.94
N GLN A 18 -1.66 3.90 -19.00
CA GLN A 18 -1.32 5.15 -19.68
C GLN A 18 -2.56 5.86 -20.23
N GLU A 19 -3.50 5.11 -20.79
CA GLU A 19 -4.75 5.64 -21.34
C GLU A 19 -5.64 6.21 -20.24
N LEU A 20 -5.79 5.51 -19.10
CA LEU A 20 -6.53 5.99 -17.92
C LEU A 20 -5.94 7.29 -17.39
N ILE A 21 -4.62 7.37 -17.26
CA ILE A 21 -3.92 8.57 -16.77
C ILE A 21 -4.11 9.73 -17.75
N ALA A 22 -3.87 9.50 -19.05
CA ALA A 22 -3.96 10.53 -20.07
C ALA A 22 -5.37 11.12 -20.22
N ASN A 23 -6.42 10.32 -19.97
CA ASN A 23 -7.81 10.67 -20.20
C ASN A 23 -8.64 10.77 -18.90
N ASN A 24 -7.98 11.05 -17.78
CA ASN A 24 -8.61 11.26 -16.49
C ASN A 24 -9.61 10.15 -16.09
N GLY A 25 -9.16 8.89 -16.22
CA GLY A 25 -9.93 7.70 -15.87
C GLY A 25 -10.87 7.19 -16.97
N HIS A 26 -10.87 7.80 -18.16
CA HIS A 26 -11.53 7.24 -19.34
C HIS A 26 -10.54 6.42 -20.15
N MET A 27 -11.02 5.36 -20.79
CA MET A 27 -10.21 4.60 -21.73
C MET A 27 -11.04 4.07 -22.90
N GLU A 28 -10.38 3.95 -24.07
CA GLU A 28 -10.93 3.36 -25.27
C GLU A 28 -10.13 2.10 -25.66
N ILE A 29 -10.82 0.97 -25.81
CA ILE A 29 -10.19 -0.32 -26.13
C ILE A 29 -9.40 -0.26 -27.44
N SER A 30 -9.88 0.47 -28.44
CA SER A 30 -9.20 0.67 -29.72
C SER A 30 -7.87 1.41 -29.57
N ALA A 31 -7.80 2.43 -28.73
CA ALA A 31 -6.59 3.19 -28.44
C ALA A 31 -5.56 2.32 -27.69
N ILE A 32 -6.02 1.54 -26.70
CA ILE A 32 -5.20 0.61 -25.93
C ILE A 32 -4.62 -0.47 -26.84
N ALA A 33 -5.45 -1.11 -27.68
CA ALA A 33 -5.02 -2.14 -28.60
C ALA A 33 -3.95 -1.62 -29.59
N LYS A 34 -4.16 -0.42 -30.13
CA LYS A 34 -3.18 0.25 -31.00
C LYS A 34 -1.85 0.51 -30.27
N ARG A 35 -1.90 1.06 -29.05
CA ARG A 35 -0.71 1.34 -28.20
C ARG A 35 0.05 0.06 -27.85
N ALA A 36 -0.65 -1.01 -27.54
CA ALA A 36 -0.07 -2.31 -27.20
C ALA A 36 0.38 -3.12 -28.42
N ASN A 37 0.22 -2.60 -29.64
CA ASN A 37 0.46 -3.29 -30.91
C ASN A 37 -0.26 -4.65 -30.97
N THR A 38 -1.59 -4.61 -30.79
CA THR A 38 -2.47 -5.78 -30.78
C THR A 38 -3.85 -5.43 -31.36
N SER A 39 -4.83 -6.34 -31.27
CA SER A 39 -6.20 -6.10 -31.70
C SER A 39 -7.16 -5.92 -30.52
N ALA A 40 -8.27 -5.21 -30.74
CA ALA A 40 -9.34 -5.09 -29.75
C ALA A 40 -9.91 -6.47 -29.36
N GLY A 41 -10.04 -7.40 -30.32
CA GLY A 41 -10.48 -8.77 -30.04
C GLY A 41 -9.56 -9.52 -29.09
N LEU A 42 -8.23 -9.33 -29.22
CA LEU A 42 -7.28 -9.95 -28.30
C LEU A 42 -7.35 -9.32 -26.91
N THR A 43 -7.63 -8.02 -26.81
CA THR A 43 -7.87 -7.36 -25.52
C THR A 43 -9.06 -7.98 -24.79
N TYR A 44 -10.20 -8.14 -25.48
CA TYR A 44 -11.36 -8.82 -24.89
C TYR A 44 -11.10 -10.29 -24.56
N HIS A 45 -10.28 -10.98 -25.37
CA HIS A 45 -9.89 -12.35 -25.06
C HIS A 45 -9.10 -12.48 -23.75
N HIS A 46 -8.26 -11.49 -23.41
CA HIS A 46 -7.48 -11.49 -22.17
C HIS A 46 -8.29 -11.07 -20.95
N PHE A 47 -9.16 -10.08 -21.07
CA PHE A 47 -9.78 -9.41 -19.93
C PHE A 47 -11.31 -9.55 -19.87
N GLY A 48 -11.92 -10.14 -20.87
CA GLY A 48 -13.38 -10.34 -20.96
C GLY A 48 -14.17 -9.06 -21.25
N SER A 49 -13.86 -7.98 -20.56
CA SER A 49 -14.58 -6.70 -20.65
C SER A 49 -13.63 -5.51 -20.49
N LYS A 50 -14.16 -4.31 -20.73
CA LYS A 50 -13.47 -3.05 -20.42
C LYS A 50 -13.23 -2.91 -18.91
N THR A 51 -14.23 -3.24 -18.10
CA THR A 51 -14.15 -3.23 -16.63
C THR A 51 -13.17 -4.27 -16.13
N GLY A 52 -13.10 -5.46 -16.73
CA GLY A 52 -12.08 -6.47 -16.39
C GLY A 52 -10.65 -6.00 -16.67
N LEU A 53 -10.44 -5.17 -17.70
CA LEU A 53 -9.14 -4.55 -17.95
C LEU A 53 -8.83 -3.47 -16.90
N ILE A 54 -9.82 -2.65 -16.48
CA ILE A 54 -9.67 -1.68 -15.39
C ILE A 54 -9.28 -2.41 -14.10
N ALA A 55 -9.99 -3.47 -13.76
CA ALA A 55 -9.70 -4.30 -12.58
C ALA A 55 -8.26 -4.83 -12.60
N ALA A 56 -7.77 -5.31 -13.74
CA ALA A 56 -6.40 -5.80 -13.88
C ALA A 56 -5.35 -4.68 -13.70
N VAL A 57 -5.63 -3.47 -14.18
CA VAL A 57 -4.75 -2.30 -13.95
C VAL A 57 -4.73 -1.93 -12.47
N VAL A 58 -5.88 -1.91 -11.81
CA VAL A 58 -5.98 -1.59 -10.37
C VAL A 58 -5.34 -2.68 -9.52
N ASP A 59 -5.52 -3.94 -9.87
CA ASP A 59 -4.85 -5.05 -9.18
C ASP A 59 -3.32 -4.95 -9.27
N GLN A 60 -2.79 -4.60 -10.46
CA GLN A 60 -1.35 -4.33 -10.63
C GLN A 60 -0.88 -3.13 -9.82
N PHE A 61 -1.68 -2.08 -9.69
CA PHE A 61 -1.38 -0.94 -8.81
C PHE A 61 -1.22 -1.36 -7.35
N TYR A 62 -2.03 -2.30 -6.85
CA TYR A 62 -1.94 -2.76 -5.45
C TYR A 62 -0.82 -3.78 -5.19
N GLU A 63 -0.20 -4.37 -6.22
CA GLU A 63 0.81 -5.41 -6.04
C GLU A 63 2.04 -4.98 -5.21
N PRO A 64 2.67 -3.80 -5.47
CA PRO A 64 3.77 -3.31 -4.63
C PRO A 64 3.35 -3.03 -3.18
N LEU A 65 2.11 -2.58 -2.97
CA LEU A 65 1.57 -2.34 -1.63
C LEU A 65 1.35 -3.64 -0.85
N ARG A 66 0.92 -4.72 -1.54
CA ARG A 66 0.85 -6.06 -0.94
C ARG A 66 2.24 -6.57 -0.53
N ALA A 67 3.24 -6.40 -1.38
CA ALA A 67 4.62 -6.78 -1.06
C ALA A 67 5.17 -6.00 0.16
N LEU A 68 4.88 -4.70 0.27
CA LEU A 68 5.21 -3.89 1.44
C LEU A 68 4.51 -4.39 2.72
N ALA A 69 3.24 -4.73 2.63
CA ALA A 69 2.44 -5.19 3.77
C ALA A 69 2.89 -6.58 4.28
N LEU A 70 3.25 -7.48 3.38
CA LEU A 70 3.73 -8.83 3.72
C LEU A 70 5.17 -8.82 4.28
N GLY A 71 5.88 -7.71 4.20
CA GLY A 71 7.21 -7.56 4.77
C GLY A 71 8.36 -8.01 3.86
N ASP A 72 8.08 -8.51 2.67
CA ASP A 72 9.08 -9.05 1.75
C ASP A 72 10.06 -7.99 1.22
N SER A 73 9.64 -6.72 1.25
CA SER A 73 10.42 -5.59 0.72
C SER A 73 11.21 -4.82 1.80
N ILE A 74 11.04 -5.16 3.08
CA ILE A 74 11.68 -4.43 4.20
C ILE A 74 12.58 -5.37 4.97
N PRO A 75 13.84 -4.99 5.24
CA PRO A 75 14.78 -5.83 5.99
C PRO A 75 14.23 -6.26 7.34
N THR A 76 14.37 -7.54 7.69
CA THR A 76 13.90 -8.10 8.96
C THR A 76 14.90 -7.91 10.12
N ASN A 77 16.11 -7.45 9.82
CA ASN A 77 17.19 -7.24 10.79
C ASN A 77 17.17 -5.86 11.47
N ILE A 78 16.16 -5.03 11.15
CA ILE A 78 15.96 -3.72 11.81
C ILE A 78 14.89 -3.85 12.91
N GLU A 79 14.95 -2.94 13.88
CA GLU A 79 14.02 -2.89 15.00
C GLU A 79 12.58 -2.72 14.50
N TRP A 80 11.60 -3.33 15.20
CA TRP A 80 10.19 -3.37 14.81
C TRP A 80 9.63 -1.98 14.50
N ARG A 81 9.88 -0.99 15.37
CA ARG A 81 9.39 0.39 15.21
C ARG A 81 9.94 1.04 13.93
N GLU A 82 11.22 0.92 13.67
CA GLU A 82 11.86 1.49 12.48
C GLU A 82 11.38 0.79 11.19
N ARG A 83 11.10 -0.50 11.28
CA ARG A 83 10.51 -1.26 10.17
C ARG A 83 9.11 -0.74 9.83
N GLU A 84 8.24 -0.53 10.82
CA GLU A 84 6.89 0.00 10.60
C GLU A 84 6.90 1.44 10.14
N LYS A 85 7.81 2.25 10.66
CA LYS A 85 8.05 3.62 10.21
C LYS A 85 8.45 3.67 8.74
N THR A 86 9.40 2.81 8.34
CA THR A 86 9.84 2.66 6.95
C THR A 86 8.70 2.20 6.04
N ARG A 87 7.90 1.22 6.48
CA ARG A 87 6.74 0.72 5.76
C ARG A 87 5.70 1.81 5.53
N THR A 88 5.31 2.53 6.58
CA THR A 88 4.33 3.61 6.51
C THR A 88 4.79 4.70 5.53
N LYS A 89 6.07 5.09 5.62
CA LYS A 89 6.64 6.07 4.69
C LYS A 89 6.61 5.58 3.25
N ALA A 90 7.01 4.34 3.00
CA ALA A 90 7.03 3.76 1.66
C ALA A 90 5.63 3.68 1.03
N ILE A 91 4.59 3.38 1.84
CA ILE A 91 3.20 3.38 1.38
C ILE A 91 2.77 4.80 0.98
N ILE A 92 3.02 5.80 1.81
CA ILE A 92 2.68 7.19 1.50
C ILE A 92 3.41 7.66 0.24
N ASP A 93 4.72 7.41 0.15
CA ASP A 93 5.54 7.79 -1.01
C ASP A 93 5.02 7.12 -2.29
N TYR A 94 4.58 5.86 -2.22
CA TYR A 94 4.00 5.15 -3.35
C TYR A 94 2.74 5.86 -3.86
N PHE A 95 1.76 6.13 -3.00
CA PHE A 95 0.53 6.83 -3.38
C PHE A 95 0.81 8.25 -3.90
N TYR A 96 1.79 8.92 -3.32
CA TYR A 96 2.15 10.28 -3.72
C TYR A 96 2.81 10.35 -5.10
N ASN A 97 3.58 9.35 -5.46
CA ASN A 97 4.35 9.34 -6.70
C ASN A 97 3.66 8.57 -7.84
N HIS A 98 2.61 7.81 -7.55
CA HIS A 98 1.93 7.02 -8.59
C HIS A 98 0.82 7.82 -9.26
N PRO A 99 0.91 8.08 -10.59
CA PRO A 99 -0.07 8.92 -11.29
C PRO A 99 -1.51 8.38 -11.29
N LEU A 100 -1.67 7.06 -11.10
CA LEU A 100 -2.98 6.40 -11.04
C LEU A 100 -3.67 6.58 -9.68
N ALA A 101 -2.93 6.89 -8.61
CA ALA A 101 -3.47 6.98 -7.25
C ALA A 101 -4.66 7.94 -7.11
N PRO A 102 -4.63 9.18 -7.65
CA PRO A 102 -5.79 10.09 -7.59
C PRO A 102 -7.02 9.57 -8.33
N LEU A 103 -6.81 8.80 -9.40
CA LEU A 103 -7.92 8.21 -10.17
C LEU A 103 -8.57 7.06 -9.40
N ILE A 104 -7.78 6.23 -8.72
CA ILE A 104 -8.26 5.14 -7.87
C ILE A 104 -9.01 5.73 -6.67
N ALA A 105 -8.44 6.72 -5.96
CA ALA A 105 -9.07 7.36 -4.81
C ALA A 105 -10.37 8.11 -5.15
N GLY A 106 -10.49 8.60 -6.39
CA GLY A 106 -11.62 9.41 -6.84
C GLY A 106 -12.56 8.68 -7.78
N ARG A 107 -12.24 8.71 -9.07
CA ARG A 107 -13.15 8.29 -10.12
C ARG A 107 -13.37 6.78 -10.17
N LEU A 108 -12.30 5.99 -10.09
CA LEU A 108 -12.37 4.54 -10.22
C LEU A 108 -12.89 3.84 -8.96
N ALA A 109 -12.88 4.52 -7.82
CA ALA A 109 -13.36 3.98 -6.54
C ALA A 109 -14.84 3.52 -6.54
N ARG A 110 -15.61 3.88 -7.57
CA ARG A 110 -17.04 3.53 -7.68
C ARG A 110 -17.31 2.39 -8.65
N GLU A 111 -16.31 1.92 -9.36
CA GLU A 111 -16.45 0.78 -10.28
C GLU A 111 -16.54 -0.52 -9.47
N PRO A 112 -17.57 -1.37 -9.69
CA PRO A 112 -17.77 -2.58 -8.87
C PRO A 112 -16.57 -3.51 -8.83
N GLU A 113 -15.91 -3.71 -9.97
CA GLU A 113 -14.73 -4.57 -10.08
C GLU A 113 -13.51 -3.99 -9.34
N VAL A 114 -13.41 -2.67 -9.22
CA VAL A 114 -12.37 -1.98 -8.42
C VAL A 114 -12.65 -2.17 -6.95
N LEU A 115 -13.92 -2.05 -6.51
CA LEU A 115 -14.31 -2.29 -5.12
C LEU A 115 -13.97 -3.72 -4.67
N ASP A 116 -14.11 -4.72 -5.53
CA ASP A 116 -13.75 -6.10 -5.20
C ASP A 116 -12.24 -6.28 -5.02
N ILE A 117 -11.44 -5.64 -5.88
CA ILE A 117 -9.97 -5.63 -5.74
C ILE A 117 -9.54 -4.91 -4.45
N GLU A 118 -10.12 -3.74 -4.18
CA GLU A 118 -9.83 -2.98 -2.96
C GLU A 118 -10.21 -3.74 -1.69
N ARG A 119 -11.35 -4.44 -1.71
CA ARG A 119 -11.78 -5.29 -0.60
C ARG A 119 -10.80 -6.42 -0.34
N ALA A 120 -10.44 -7.17 -1.38
CA ALA A 120 -9.47 -8.27 -1.26
C ALA A 120 -8.10 -7.78 -0.76
N HIS A 121 -7.64 -6.62 -1.26
CA HIS A 121 -6.42 -5.98 -0.79
C HIS A 121 -6.51 -5.60 0.70
N MET A 122 -7.62 -4.98 1.11
CA MET A 122 -7.83 -4.58 2.51
C MET A 122 -7.90 -5.79 3.44
N GLU A 123 -8.58 -6.86 3.07
CA GLU A 123 -8.63 -8.11 3.84
C GLU A 123 -7.23 -8.68 4.09
N ALA A 124 -6.39 -8.74 3.05
CA ALA A 124 -5.00 -9.20 3.20
C ALA A 124 -4.17 -8.30 4.12
N LEU A 125 -4.37 -6.97 4.03
CA LEU A 125 -3.72 -6.00 4.93
C LEU A 125 -4.15 -6.16 6.38
N LEU A 126 -5.44 -6.38 6.63
CA LEU A 126 -5.98 -6.57 7.99
C LEU A 126 -5.40 -7.83 8.64
N GLU A 127 -5.34 -8.94 7.92
CA GLU A 127 -4.73 -10.18 8.43
C GLU A 127 -3.23 -10.00 8.73
N ALA A 128 -2.46 -9.45 7.79
CA ALA A 128 -1.03 -9.24 7.95
C ALA A 128 -0.75 -8.25 9.10
N GLY A 129 -1.50 -7.16 9.16
CA GLY A 129 -1.38 -6.14 10.19
C GLY A 129 -1.74 -6.66 11.59
N ALA A 130 -2.79 -7.47 11.72
CA ALA A 130 -3.16 -8.09 13.00
C ALA A 130 -2.05 -9.01 13.52
N ARG A 131 -1.44 -9.83 12.64
CA ARG A 131 -0.28 -10.67 13.00
C ARG A 131 0.91 -9.82 13.43
N ASN A 132 1.15 -8.71 12.73
CA ASN A 132 2.26 -7.80 13.04
C ASN A 132 2.07 -7.07 14.38
N ILE A 133 0.85 -6.61 14.70
CA ILE A 133 0.52 -6.04 16.02
C ILE A 133 0.70 -7.08 17.12
N ALA A 134 0.19 -8.30 16.94
CA ALA A 134 0.39 -9.40 17.90
C ALA A 134 1.87 -9.73 18.11
N GLN A 135 2.70 -9.63 17.06
CA GLN A 135 4.15 -9.77 17.21
C GLN A 135 4.76 -8.62 18.03
N GLY A 136 4.35 -7.37 17.79
CA GLY A 136 4.78 -6.22 18.57
C GLY A 136 4.39 -6.32 20.06
N GLN A 137 3.23 -6.90 20.35
CA GLN A 137 2.80 -7.22 21.73
C GLN A 137 3.70 -8.27 22.39
N LYS A 138 4.04 -9.35 21.69
CA LYS A 138 4.97 -10.37 22.19
C LYS A 138 6.37 -9.82 22.47
N LEU A 139 6.78 -8.81 21.72
CA LEU A 139 8.06 -8.12 21.92
C LEU A 139 8.00 -7.05 23.03
N GLY A 140 6.85 -6.80 23.63
CA GLY A 140 6.66 -5.75 24.64
C GLY A 140 6.71 -4.32 24.09
N ILE A 141 6.58 -4.16 22.77
CA ILE A 141 6.64 -2.84 22.08
C ILE A 141 5.26 -2.20 22.06
N ILE A 142 4.21 -3.01 21.90
CA ILE A 142 2.81 -2.59 21.84
C ILE A 142 2.08 -3.06 23.10
N SER A 143 1.16 -2.24 23.62
CA SER A 143 0.32 -2.61 24.76
C SER A 143 -0.45 -3.92 24.49
N PRO A 144 -0.41 -4.90 25.42
CA PRO A 144 -1.15 -6.15 25.28
C PRO A 144 -2.67 -5.97 25.41
N GLU A 145 -3.14 -4.82 25.91
CA GLU A 145 -4.57 -4.52 26.06
C GLU A 145 -5.27 -4.18 24.74
N LEU A 146 -4.50 -3.82 23.72
CA LEU A 146 -5.05 -3.51 22.39
C LEU A 146 -5.48 -4.79 21.68
N ASN A 147 -6.74 -4.83 21.17
CA ASN A 147 -7.17 -5.91 20.29
C ASN A 147 -6.51 -5.76 18.91
N PRO A 148 -5.70 -6.72 18.44
CA PRO A 148 -4.97 -6.60 17.17
C PRO A 148 -5.87 -6.34 15.96
N ASN A 149 -7.01 -7.04 15.85
CA ASN A 149 -7.92 -6.90 14.70
C ASN A 149 -8.60 -5.53 14.66
N THR A 150 -9.12 -5.07 15.80
CA THR A 150 -9.76 -3.74 15.89
C THR A 150 -8.74 -2.63 15.65
N THR A 151 -7.55 -2.76 16.23
CA THR A 151 -6.49 -1.76 16.11
C THR A 151 -6.01 -1.63 14.67
N VAL A 152 -5.74 -2.75 13.98
CA VAL A 152 -5.31 -2.70 12.58
C VAL A 152 -6.41 -2.16 11.67
N ALA A 153 -7.68 -2.52 11.90
CA ALA A 153 -8.80 -2.02 11.10
C ALA A 153 -8.91 -0.49 11.20
N MET A 154 -8.79 0.06 12.41
CA MET A 154 -8.80 1.50 12.64
C MET A 154 -7.59 2.18 11.98
N LEU A 155 -6.39 1.64 12.16
CA LEU A 155 -5.17 2.22 11.59
C LEU A 155 -5.18 2.17 10.05
N MET A 156 -5.48 1.02 9.44
CA MET A 156 -5.47 0.89 7.98
C MET A 156 -6.58 1.72 7.33
N GLY A 157 -7.78 1.72 7.90
CA GLY A 157 -8.89 2.55 7.41
C GLY A 157 -8.58 4.04 7.53
N GLY A 158 -8.04 4.47 8.67
CA GLY A 158 -7.64 5.87 8.90
C GLY A 158 -6.50 6.31 8.00
N LEU A 159 -5.44 5.51 7.88
CA LEU A 159 -4.31 5.77 6.98
C LEU A 159 -4.75 5.89 5.53
N ARG A 160 -5.56 4.92 5.06
CA ARG A 160 -6.07 4.94 3.68
C ARG A 160 -6.88 6.20 3.40
N LEU A 161 -7.86 6.50 4.25
CA LEU A 161 -8.70 7.68 4.07
C LEU A 161 -7.90 8.99 4.12
N ALA A 162 -6.93 9.10 5.05
CA ALA A 162 -6.09 10.28 5.15
C ALA A 162 -5.20 10.48 3.91
N ILE A 163 -4.64 9.39 3.37
CA ILE A 163 -3.86 9.45 2.12
C ILE A 163 -4.75 9.86 0.95
N ASP A 164 -5.94 9.26 0.79
CA ASP A 164 -6.87 9.59 -0.28
C ASP A 164 -7.31 11.06 -0.22
N GLN A 165 -7.64 11.57 0.96
CA GLN A 165 -7.97 12.98 1.16
C GLN A 165 -6.78 13.90 0.82
N ALA A 166 -5.57 13.54 1.21
CA ALA A 166 -4.38 14.33 0.93
C ALA A 166 -4.06 14.39 -0.57
N ILE A 167 -4.12 13.28 -1.30
CA ILE A 167 -3.81 13.26 -2.74
C ILE A 167 -4.90 13.92 -3.59
N LEU A 168 -6.14 14.00 -3.10
CA LEU A 168 -7.26 14.66 -3.76
C LEU A 168 -7.41 16.14 -3.35
N ALA A 169 -6.68 16.59 -2.33
CA ALA A 169 -6.79 17.96 -1.82
C ALA A 169 -6.31 18.97 -2.87
N LYS A 170 -6.99 20.14 -2.91
CA LYS A 170 -6.59 21.27 -3.76
C LYS A 170 -5.20 21.80 -3.36
N GLU A 171 -4.96 21.90 -2.06
CA GLU A 171 -3.66 22.22 -1.46
C GLU A 171 -3.13 20.92 -0.82
N ARG A 172 -2.32 20.21 -1.59
CA ARG A 172 -1.79 18.93 -1.19
C ARG A 172 -0.64 19.12 -0.20
N PRO A 173 -0.71 18.58 1.03
CA PRO A 173 0.43 18.58 1.95
C PRO A 173 1.60 17.80 1.32
N SER A 174 2.82 18.08 1.76
CA SER A 174 3.95 17.25 1.34
C SER A 174 3.82 15.83 1.91
N ASN A 175 4.42 14.84 1.24
CA ASN A 175 4.46 13.46 1.73
C ASN A 175 5.17 13.36 3.10
N VAL A 176 6.14 14.23 3.37
CA VAL A 176 6.85 14.28 4.66
C VAL A 176 5.93 14.77 5.77
N GLU A 177 5.19 15.87 5.55
CA GLU A 177 4.23 16.39 6.53
C GLU A 177 3.13 15.38 6.82
N LEU A 178 2.56 14.76 5.80
CA LEU A 178 1.54 13.72 5.99
C LEU A 178 2.11 12.52 6.74
N PHE A 179 3.32 12.08 6.41
CA PHE A 179 3.98 10.98 7.09
C PHE A 179 4.17 11.28 8.59
N GLU A 180 4.70 12.45 8.96
CA GLU A 180 4.93 12.80 10.36
C GLU A 180 3.62 12.85 11.16
N GLN A 181 2.55 13.41 10.57
CA GLN A 181 1.23 13.42 11.21
C GLN A 181 0.69 12.00 11.42
N LEU A 182 0.70 11.17 10.39
CA LEU A 182 0.16 9.81 10.45
C LEU A 182 1.00 8.88 11.33
N TRP A 183 2.33 9.03 11.31
CA TRP A 183 3.20 8.26 12.19
C TRP A 183 3.01 8.62 13.67
N ASN A 184 2.83 9.90 13.98
CA ASN A 184 2.53 10.35 15.33
C ASN A 184 1.20 9.75 15.83
N LEU A 185 0.13 9.82 15.03
CA LEU A 185 -1.15 9.20 15.35
C LEU A 185 -1.04 7.68 15.53
N THR A 186 -0.33 7.00 14.64
CA THR A 186 -0.10 5.55 14.72
C THR A 186 0.66 5.18 15.99
N SER A 187 1.74 5.90 16.29
CA SER A 187 2.57 5.65 17.47
C SER A 187 1.79 5.81 18.78
N ASN A 188 0.96 6.85 18.87
CA ASN A 188 0.11 7.11 20.03
C ASN A 188 -1.00 6.05 20.15
N THR A 189 -1.64 5.67 19.05
CA THR A 189 -2.66 4.61 19.04
C THR A 189 -2.11 3.28 19.50
N LEU A 190 -0.92 2.91 19.04
CA LEU A 190 -0.24 1.68 19.42
C LEU A 190 0.39 1.74 20.81
N GLN A 191 0.35 2.91 21.47
CA GLN A 191 0.97 3.15 22.78
C GLN A 191 2.44 2.69 22.80
N LEU A 192 3.17 3.04 21.71
CA LEU A 192 4.57 2.61 21.59
C LEU A 192 5.39 3.18 22.76
N SER A 193 6.04 2.29 23.50
CA SER A 193 6.93 2.70 24.60
C SER A 193 7.97 3.71 24.10
N PRO A 194 8.32 4.75 24.88
CA PRO A 194 9.46 5.60 24.55
C PRO A 194 10.69 4.73 24.27
N LEU A 195 11.50 5.12 23.29
CA LEU A 195 12.81 4.48 23.11
C LEU A 195 13.54 4.57 24.45
N SER A 196 13.75 3.42 25.11
CA SER A 196 14.61 3.39 26.28
C SER A 196 15.97 3.91 25.81
N SER A 197 16.36 5.07 26.35
CA SER A 197 17.74 5.54 26.26
C SER A 197 18.62 4.38 26.70
N VAL A 198 19.42 3.87 25.79
CA VAL A 198 20.41 2.83 26.09
C VAL A 198 21.15 3.27 27.34
N ASP A 199 20.98 2.50 28.40
CA ASP A 199 21.58 2.76 29.71
C ASP A 199 23.11 2.58 29.55
N THR A 200 23.79 3.64 29.11
CA THR A 200 25.25 3.71 28.93
C THR A 200 26.00 3.71 30.28
N ASN A 201 25.31 3.39 31.40
CA ASN A 201 25.86 3.50 32.74
C ASN A 201 26.04 2.16 33.49
N LYS A 202 26.26 1.03 32.76
CA LYS A 202 26.86 -0.15 33.37
C LYS A 202 28.37 0.00 33.47
N LYS A 203 28.86 0.72 34.47
CA LYS A 203 30.26 0.60 34.91
C LYS A 203 30.55 -0.87 35.24
N PRO A 204 31.65 -1.44 34.75
CA PRO A 204 32.09 -2.76 35.17
C PRO A 204 32.36 -2.76 36.70
N LYS A 205 31.76 -3.71 37.40
CA LYS A 205 32.15 -3.99 38.78
C LYS A 205 33.61 -4.38 38.78
N GLN A 206 34.47 -3.55 39.42
CA GLN A 206 35.81 -3.93 39.80
C GLN A 206 35.71 -5.07 40.82
N GLU A 207 36.11 -6.25 40.41
CA GLU A 207 36.44 -7.31 41.36
C GLU A 207 37.70 -6.89 42.10
N THR A 208 37.60 -6.64 43.37
CA THR A 208 38.75 -6.46 44.29
C THR A 208 39.19 -7.85 44.75
N ILE A 209 40.47 -8.16 44.46
CA ILE A 209 41.22 -9.31 44.96
C ILE A 209 41.46 -9.16 46.47
#